data_e2f7a39e30858a25bcd3f6c1ce0fbdbf
#
_entry.id   e2f7a39e30858a25bcd3f6c1ce0fbdbf
#
_cell.length_a   1.000
_cell.length_b   1.000
_cell.length_c   1.000
_cell.angle_alpha   90.00
_cell.angle_beta   90.00
_cell.angle_gamma   90.00
#
_symmetry.space_group_name_H-M   'P 1'
#
loop_
_entity.id
_entity.type
_entity.pdbx_description
1 polymer ?
#
loop_
_entity_poly.entity_id
_entity_poly.type
_entity_poly.pdbx_seq_one_letter_code
_entity_poly.pdbx_strand_id
1 'polypeptide(L)'
;MTDEKKKVFEENERVEKFHKLLPEKIRKYLNERGLSDEIINGFKIGWDESKKEITIPIYNRELKFTSFKSRKDPEDQTGKPKYLNSKGLTAEIYGWENIISPKEPYLIMCEGELDRLALESKGIPAITVTTGAGASIKKWKKELAELAELYICYDNDESGFHGAGKRLEELPKAKMIRLPDMPDGKKDITDFFMLGNTREDFIKLLKQAKTLEEVELEEQLRTYEDYVFFNPSQDFIKDKGYFTIPILLPSKDPKDKEPVRQIFLVVTSDRKILNLENKRDFYEKHGLLIKEMPPIKNPSIRWDHKQITEFTNGYNPDPLETYQKIKTIYQKYSEFKEEGWYTLMPLWAMGTYIHQNFEAYPYIGILGLPGTGKSKTARITARMAYNAKDSVGTSEATLFRDVESLRCTFVIDEGDELKDPKKSQALRSLLNAGYSKGVYVGRQESTKAGGFYSRYYEVYSPKIIVNTKGLEDVLGSRTITIIMLRAMTNRGRVIDTETSENWTRIRHEMYSFALCYFQISKISI
;
A
#
# COMPACT_ATOMS: atom_id res chain seq x y z
N MET A 1 -30.68 19.79 -57.38
CA MET A 1 -30.17 19.00 -56.24
C MET A 1 -30.88 19.53 -55.01
N THR A 2 -31.48 18.67 -54.22
CA THR A 2 -32.06 19.10 -52.94
C THR A 2 -30.95 19.60 -52.02
N ASP A 3 -31.23 20.53 -51.12
CA ASP A 3 -30.25 21.11 -50.20
C ASP A 3 -29.48 20.07 -49.42
N GLU A 4 -30.13 18.95 -49.07
CA GLU A 4 -29.53 17.79 -48.38
C GLU A 4 -28.48 17.09 -49.28
N LYS A 5 -28.75 16.88 -50.56
CA LYS A 5 -27.81 16.28 -51.50
C LYS A 5 -26.59 17.18 -51.75
N LYS A 6 -26.80 18.49 -51.73
CA LYS A 6 -25.73 19.49 -51.87
C LYS A 6 -24.81 19.48 -50.64
N LYS A 7 -25.39 19.43 -49.45
CA LYS A 7 -24.66 19.36 -48.20
C LYS A 7 -23.79 18.09 -48.11
N VAL A 8 -24.34 16.91 -48.41
CA VAL A 8 -23.59 15.64 -48.42
C VAL A 8 -22.44 15.69 -49.45
N PHE A 9 -22.64 16.29 -50.59
CA PHE A 9 -21.59 16.46 -51.60
C PHE A 9 -20.44 17.34 -51.08
N GLU A 10 -20.75 18.50 -50.51
CA GLU A 10 -19.77 19.43 -49.91
C GLU A 10 -18.99 18.78 -48.75
N GLU A 11 -19.65 17.97 -47.93
CA GLU A 11 -19.03 17.24 -46.83
C GLU A 11 -18.05 16.18 -47.34
N ASN A 12 -18.41 15.39 -48.34
CA ASN A 12 -17.52 14.41 -48.97
C ASN A 12 -16.33 15.06 -49.69
N GLU A 13 -16.55 16.19 -50.38
CA GLU A 13 -15.44 16.94 -51.00
C GLU A 13 -14.45 17.45 -49.93
N ARG A 14 -14.94 17.84 -48.77
CA ARG A 14 -14.08 18.26 -47.64
C ARG A 14 -13.24 17.13 -47.09
N VAL A 15 -13.80 15.92 -46.92
CA VAL A 15 -13.08 14.74 -46.49
C VAL A 15 -11.97 14.40 -47.49
N GLU A 16 -12.30 14.36 -48.77
CA GLU A 16 -11.31 14.08 -49.85
C GLU A 16 -10.23 15.17 -49.92
N LYS A 17 -10.60 16.43 -49.73
CA LYS A 17 -9.63 17.54 -49.72
C LYS A 17 -8.62 17.38 -48.57
N PHE A 18 -9.08 17.11 -47.36
CA PHE A 18 -8.18 16.93 -46.22
C PHE A 18 -7.31 15.69 -46.39
N HIS A 19 -7.84 14.60 -46.94
CA HIS A 19 -7.07 13.39 -47.18
C HIS A 19 -5.92 13.64 -48.18
N LYS A 20 -6.18 14.40 -49.28
CA LYS A 20 -5.14 14.76 -50.26
C LYS A 20 -4.06 15.68 -49.70
N LEU A 21 -4.35 16.41 -48.64
CA LEU A 21 -3.41 17.32 -47.96
C LEU A 21 -2.59 16.64 -46.89
N LEU A 22 -2.76 15.34 -46.65
CA LEU A 22 -2.00 14.61 -45.62
C LEU A 22 -0.49 14.65 -45.91
N PRO A 23 0.32 15.36 -45.07
CA PRO A 23 1.76 15.45 -45.32
C PRO A 23 2.46 14.12 -45.15
N GLU A 24 3.52 13.88 -45.91
CA GLU A 24 4.30 12.64 -45.82
C GLU A 24 4.87 12.40 -44.41
N LYS A 25 5.31 13.45 -43.71
CA LYS A 25 5.76 13.33 -42.32
C LYS A 25 4.69 12.80 -41.38
N ILE A 26 3.44 13.22 -41.56
CA ILE A 26 2.30 12.78 -40.73
C ILE A 26 1.91 11.35 -41.13
N ARG A 27 1.95 11.01 -42.43
CA ARG A 27 1.74 9.64 -42.91
C ARG A 27 2.76 8.69 -42.28
N LYS A 28 4.04 9.06 -42.30
CA LYS A 28 5.10 8.30 -41.65
C LYS A 28 4.87 8.11 -40.16
N TYR A 29 4.50 9.17 -39.45
CA TYR A 29 4.12 9.10 -38.03
C TYR A 29 2.97 8.11 -37.77
N LEU A 30 1.93 8.12 -38.62
CA LEU A 30 0.81 7.18 -38.49
C LEU A 30 1.26 5.73 -38.77
N ASN A 31 2.13 5.52 -39.78
CA ASN A 31 2.71 4.20 -40.05
C ASN A 31 3.57 3.69 -38.86
N GLU A 32 4.41 4.55 -38.30
CA GLU A 32 5.20 4.24 -37.08
C GLU A 32 4.31 3.87 -35.91
N ARG A 33 3.09 4.41 -35.81
CA ARG A 33 2.06 4.00 -34.83
C ARG A 33 1.25 2.76 -35.24
N GLY A 34 1.69 2.02 -36.24
CA GLY A 34 1.11 0.74 -36.64
C GLY A 34 -0.09 0.83 -37.60
N LEU A 35 -0.42 2.00 -38.14
CA LEU A 35 -1.47 2.13 -39.16
C LEU A 35 -0.90 1.81 -40.55
N SER A 36 -1.56 0.92 -41.29
CA SER A 36 -1.17 0.63 -42.68
C SER A 36 -1.66 1.73 -43.63
N ASP A 37 -0.98 1.86 -44.79
CA ASP A 37 -1.43 2.80 -45.83
C ASP A 37 -2.82 2.48 -46.35
N GLU A 38 -3.21 1.21 -46.38
CA GLU A 38 -4.55 0.79 -46.75
C GLU A 38 -5.59 1.38 -45.78
N ILE A 39 -5.31 1.35 -44.51
CA ILE A 39 -6.21 1.93 -43.46
C ILE A 39 -6.20 3.45 -43.51
N ILE A 40 -5.03 4.09 -43.66
CA ILE A 40 -4.94 5.55 -43.79
C ILE A 40 -5.79 6.05 -44.98
N ASN A 41 -5.65 5.36 -46.14
CA ASN A 41 -6.39 5.72 -47.35
C ASN A 41 -7.87 5.32 -47.27
N GLY A 42 -8.18 4.13 -46.75
CA GLY A 42 -9.53 3.62 -46.66
C GLY A 42 -10.42 4.45 -45.71
N PHE A 43 -9.87 4.85 -44.56
CA PHE A 43 -10.57 5.71 -43.60
C PHE A 43 -10.41 7.21 -43.87
N LYS A 44 -9.78 7.60 -44.99
CA LYS A 44 -9.62 8.99 -45.41
C LYS A 44 -9.00 9.89 -44.35
N ILE A 45 -8.01 9.37 -43.62
CA ILE A 45 -7.29 10.19 -42.64
C ILE A 45 -6.62 11.33 -43.38
N GLY A 46 -6.80 12.56 -42.89
CA GLY A 46 -6.38 13.75 -43.60
C GLY A 46 -5.69 14.77 -42.70
N TRP A 47 -5.45 15.95 -43.27
CA TRP A 47 -4.77 17.05 -42.62
C TRP A 47 -5.50 18.36 -42.82
N ASP A 48 -5.81 19.05 -41.73
CA ASP A 48 -6.29 20.42 -41.76
C ASP A 48 -5.10 21.39 -41.64
N GLU A 49 -4.64 21.89 -42.79
CA GLU A 49 -3.49 22.80 -42.89
C GLU A 49 -3.70 24.08 -42.07
N SER A 50 -4.96 24.57 -41.97
CA SER A 50 -5.28 25.80 -41.26
C SER A 50 -5.12 25.68 -39.75
N LYS A 51 -5.33 24.49 -39.20
CA LYS A 51 -5.27 24.18 -37.76
C LYS A 51 -4.03 23.40 -37.38
N LYS A 52 -3.33 22.83 -38.35
CA LYS A 52 -2.23 21.85 -38.17
C LYS A 52 -2.67 20.65 -37.35
N GLU A 53 -3.74 20.00 -37.79
CA GLU A 53 -4.36 18.89 -37.12
C GLU A 53 -4.57 17.71 -38.07
N ILE A 54 -4.31 16.50 -37.57
CA ILE A 54 -4.71 15.25 -38.21
C ILE A 54 -6.24 15.16 -38.08
N THR A 55 -6.93 14.86 -39.18
CA THR A 55 -8.39 14.74 -39.20
C THR A 55 -8.81 13.30 -39.44
N ILE A 56 -9.72 12.80 -38.62
CA ILE A 56 -10.31 11.47 -38.71
C ILE A 56 -11.81 11.67 -38.97
N PRO A 57 -12.32 11.29 -40.15
CA PRO A 57 -13.75 11.43 -40.45
C PRO A 57 -14.58 10.46 -39.62
N ILE A 58 -15.64 10.96 -39.01
CA ILE A 58 -16.60 10.17 -38.21
C ILE A 58 -17.91 10.07 -38.98
N TYR A 59 -18.44 8.86 -39.06
CA TYR A 59 -19.68 8.54 -39.73
C TYR A 59 -20.70 8.00 -38.73
N ASN A 60 -21.99 8.30 -38.93
CA ASN A 60 -23.07 7.76 -38.11
C ASN A 60 -23.48 6.34 -38.55
N ARG A 61 -24.53 5.82 -37.93
CA ARG A 61 -25.07 4.48 -38.23
C ARG A 61 -25.49 4.29 -39.70
N GLU A 62 -25.95 5.34 -40.36
CA GLU A 62 -26.31 5.31 -41.79
C GLU A 62 -25.09 5.50 -42.71
N LEU A 63 -23.87 5.46 -42.14
CA LEU A 63 -22.58 5.69 -42.83
C LEU A 63 -22.52 7.08 -43.52
N LYS A 64 -23.29 8.05 -43.00
CA LYS A 64 -23.21 9.45 -43.40
C LYS A 64 -22.18 10.19 -42.54
N PHE A 65 -21.37 11.02 -43.18
CA PHE A 65 -20.42 11.87 -42.48
C PHE A 65 -21.10 12.76 -41.43
N THR A 66 -20.54 12.87 -40.27
CA THR A 66 -21.06 13.73 -39.17
C THR A 66 -20.08 14.82 -38.79
N SER A 67 -18.79 14.47 -38.66
CA SER A 67 -17.78 15.40 -38.15
C SER A 67 -16.39 14.86 -38.35
N PHE A 68 -15.38 15.67 -38.04
CA PHE A 68 -14.00 15.21 -37.85
C PHE A 68 -13.66 15.14 -36.37
N LYS A 69 -13.01 14.05 -35.97
CA LYS A 69 -12.17 14.02 -34.79
C LYS A 69 -10.81 14.56 -35.18
N SER A 70 -10.29 15.51 -34.43
CA SER A 70 -8.99 16.12 -34.70
C SER A 70 -7.96 15.70 -33.67
N ARG A 71 -6.75 15.45 -34.14
CA ARG A 71 -5.57 15.26 -33.31
C ARG A 71 -4.50 16.23 -33.75
N LYS A 72 -3.86 16.89 -32.79
CA LYS A 72 -2.78 17.83 -33.03
C LYS A 72 -1.58 17.18 -33.69
N ASP A 73 -0.81 18.02 -34.36
CA ASP A 73 0.54 17.66 -34.84
C ASP A 73 1.32 17.03 -33.68
N PRO A 74 1.93 15.85 -33.86
CA PRO A 74 2.78 15.21 -32.86
C PRO A 74 3.93 16.10 -32.35
N GLU A 75 4.38 17.05 -33.15
CA GLU A 75 5.44 18.02 -32.82
C GLU A 75 4.94 19.24 -32.04
N ASP A 76 3.61 19.40 -31.86
CA ASP A 76 3.04 20.53 -31.11
C ASP A 76 3.25 20.39 -29.59
N GLN A 77 4.15 21.20 -29.03
CA GLN A 77 4.51 21.26 -27.61
C GLN A 77 3.69 22.29 -26.80
N THR A 78 2.58 22.79 -27.31
CA THR A 78 1.82 23.90 -26.66
C THR A 78 1.09 23.53 -25.37
N GLY A 79 1.22 22.28 -24.88
CA GLY A 79 0.58 21.82 -23.63
C GLY A 79 -0.95 21.66 -23.67
N LYS A 80 -1.59 21.92 -24.80
CA LYS A 80 -3.03 21.70 -24.98
C LYS A 80 -3.36 20.21 -25.16
N PRO A 81 -4.60 19.74 -24.93
CA PRO A 81 -4.99 18.33 -25.10
C PRO A 81 -4.62 17.77 -26.48
N LYS A 82 -4.14 16.54 -26.54
CA LYS A 82 -3.75 15.86 -27.80
C LYS A 82 -4.92 15.72 -28.77
N TYR A 83 -6.14 15.50 -28.27
CA TYR A 83 -7.37 15.36 -29.06
C TYR A 83 -8.29 16.54 -28.84
N LEU A 84 -8.89 17.00 -29.91
CA LEU A 84 -9.84 18.11 -29.90
C LEU A 84 -11.15 17.62 -30.53
N ASN A 85 -12.24 17.83 -29.81
CA ASN A 85 -13.58 17.62 -30.35
C ASN A 85 -14.05 18.87 -31.07
N SER A 86 -14.64 18.71 -32.25
CA SER A 86 -15.34 19.82 -32.92
C SER A 86 -16.44 20.36 -31.99
N LYS A 87 -16.62 21.69 -31.90
CA LYS A 87 -17.70 22.29 -31.09
C LYS A 87 -19.05 21.70 -31.50
N GLY A 88 -19.82 21.20 -30.52
CA GLY A 88 -21.12 20.59 -30.74
C GLY A 88 -21.13 19.11 -31.11
N LEU A 89 -19.99 18.43 -31.01
CA LEU A 89 -19.92 16.99 -31.27
C LEU A 89 -20.72 16.23 -30.21
N THR A 90 -21.75 15.52 -30.61
CA THR A 90 -22.39 14.48 -29.79
C THR A 90 -21.57 13.22 -29.87
N ALA A 91 -21.50 12.44 -28.75
CA ALA A 91 -20.85 11.16 -28.73
C ALA A 91 -21.40 10.24 -29.85
N GLU A 92 -20.50 9.61 -30.61
CA GLU A 92 -20.85 8.69 -31.71
C GLU A 92 -19.95 7.44 -31.63
N ILE A 93 -20.46 6.31 -32.12
CA ILE A 93 -19.62 5.13 -32.33
C ILE A 93 -18.80 5.36 -33.60
N TYR A 94 -17.49 5.25 -33.48
CA TYR A 94 -16.59 5.18 -34.61
C TYR A 94 -16.28 3.71 -34.91
N GLY A 95 -16.78 3.24 -36.07
CA GLY A 95 -16.69 1.84 -36.48
C GLY A 95 -18.03 1.17 -36.70
N TRP A 96 -19.10 1.91 -37.01
CA TRP A 96 -20.41 1.37 -37.31
C TRP A 96 -20.42 0.27 -38.37
N GLU A 97 -19.50 0.33 -39.33
CA GLU A 97 -19.36 -0.68 -40.39
C GLU A 97 -19.12 -2.09 -39.81
N ASN A 98 -18.42 -2.21 -38.71
CA ASN A 98 -18.17 -3.50 -38.04
C ASN A 98 -19.39 -4.05 -37.29
N ILE A 99 -20.32 -3.17 -36.90
CA ILE A 99 -21.59 -3.56 -36.28
C ILE A 99 -22.63 -3.93 -37.35
N ILE A 100 -22.69 -3.15 -38.42
CA ILE A 100 -23.69 -3.32 -39.49
C ILE A 100 -23.37 -4.53 -40.37
N SER A 101 -22.08 -4.74 -40.65
CA SER A 101 -21.59 -5.83 -41.51
C SER A 101 -20.38 -6.51 -40.87
N PRO A 102 -20.59 -7.30 -39.82
CA PRO A 102 -19.50 -7.93 -39.10
C PRO A 102 -18.74 -8.93 -40.00
N LYS A 103 -17.42 -8.81 -40.02
CA LYS A 103 -16.52 -9.70 -40.76
C LYS A 103 -16.01 -10.87 -39.92
N GLU A 104 -16.01 -10.70 -38.61
CA GLU A 104 -15.59 -11.68 -37.62
C GLU A 104 -16.70 -11.89 -36.57
N PRO A 105 -16.73 -13.01 -35.89
CA PRO A 105 -17.73 -13.26 -34.85
C PRO A 105 -17.52 -12.46 -33.58
N TYR A 106 -16.46 -11.69 -33.48
CA TYR A 106 -16.08 -10.86 -32.34
C TYR A 106 -15.84 -9.41 -32.74
N LEU A 107 -15.96 -8.50 -31.78
CA LEU A 107 -15.70 -7.08 -31.95
C LEU A 107 -14.96 -6.52 -30.74
N ILE A 108 -13.98 -5.67 -30.99
CA ILE A 108 -13.19 -5.03 -29.93
C ILE A 108 -13.69 -3.59 -29.72
N MET A 109 -14.04 -3.21 -28.49
CA MET A 109 -14.24 -1.83 -28.11
C MET A 109 -12.97 -1.32 -27.45
N CYS A 110 -12.27 -0.37 -28.09
CA CYS A 110 -11.05 0.26 -27.57
C CYS A 110 -11.28 1.69 -27.11
N GLU A 111 -10.27 2.30 -26.47
CA GLU A 111 -10.42 3.63 -25.86
C GLU A 111 -10.34 4.74 -26.91
N GLY A 112 -9.40 4.66 -27.86
CA GLY A 112 -9.06 5.72 -28.78
C GLY A 112 -9.28 5.40 -30.27
N GLU A 113 -9.38 6.45 -31.08
CA GLU A 113 -9.58 6.33 -32.53
C GLU A 113 -8.35 5.71 -33.23
N LEU A 114 -7.12 6.03 -32.75
CA LEU A 114 -5.90 5.44 -33.34
C LEU A 114 -5.75 3.96 -32.94
N ASP A 115 -6.13 3.57 -31.73
CA ASP A 115 -6.12 2.19 -31.31
C ASP A 115 -7.08 1.33 -32.15
N ARG A 116 -8.26 1.87 -32.42
CA ARG A 116 -9.19 1.28 -33.36
C ARG A 116 -8.55 1.04 -34.73
N LEU A 117 -7.93 2.08 -35.28
CA LEU A 117 -7.30 2.00 -36.63
C LEU A 117 -6.07 1.08 -36.65
N ALA A 118 -5.34 1.00 -35.54
CA ALA A 118 -4.24 0.02 -35.39
C ALA A 118 -4.76 -1.43 -35.39
N LEU A 119 -5.85 -1.71 -34.71
CA LEU A 119 -6.53 -3.00 -34.75
C LEU A 119 -7.01 -3.35 -36.18
N GLU A 120 -7.65 -2.39 -36.86
CA GLU A 120 -8.10 -2.55 -38.25
C GLU A 120 -6.92 -2.84 -39.20
N SER A 121 -5.76 -2.21 -38.96
CA SER A 121 -4.55 -2.45 -39.75
C SER A 121 -4.01 -3.89 -39.58
N LYS A 122 -4.43 -4.58 -38.52
CA LYS A 122 -4.13 -6.00 -38.27
C LYS A 122 -5.31 -6.92 -38.64
N GLY A 123 -6.36 -6.39 -39.29
CA GLY A 123 -7.55 -7.16 -39.66
C GLY A 123 -8.38 -7.58 -38.43
N ILE A 124 -8.32 -6.83 -37.35
CA ILE A 124 -9.11 -7.06 -36.13
C ILE A 124 -10.22 -6.00 -36.09
N PRO A 125 -11.51 -6.39 -36.18
CA PRO A 125 -12.61 -5.42 -36.19
C PRO A 125 -12.73 -4.72 -34.86
N ALA A 126 -12.80 -3.39 -34.90
CA ALA A 126 -12.83 -2.59 -33.69
C ALA A 126 -13.77 -1.40 -33.79
N ILE A 127 -14.25 -0.95 -32.64
CA ILE A 127 -15.03 0.28 -32.46
C ILE A 127 -14.45 1.11 -31.30
N THR A 128 -14.75 2.39 -31.30
CA THR A 128 -14.57 3.26 -30.14
C THR A 128 -15.68 4.29 -30.07
N VAL A 129 -15.76 5.02 -28.93
CA VAL A 129 -16.70 6.14 -28.75
C VAL A 129 -15.93 7.44 -28.81
N THR A 130 -16.32 8.35 -29.70
CA THR A 130 -15.58 9.57 -30.05
C THR A 130 -15.30 10.53 -28.89
N THR A 131 -15.93 10.36 -27.75
CA THR A 131 -15.73 11.18 -26.54
C THR A 131 -14.92 10.47 -25.45
N GLY A 132 -14.36 9.29 -25.76
CA GLY A 132 -13.44 8.53 -24.88
C GLY A 132 -14.13 7.62 -23.86
N ALA A 133 -13.33 7.02 -22.98
CA ALA A 133 -13.74 6.00 -22.02
C ALA A 133 -14.91 6.41 -21.09
N GLY A 134 -15.04 7.70 -20.77
CA GLY A 134 -16.09 8.23 -19.90
C GLY A 134 -17.46 8.45 -20.58
N ALA A 135 -17.57 8.29 -21.90
CA ALA A 135 -18.80 8.55 -22.64
C ALA A 135 -19.91 7.57 -22.26
N SER A 136 -21.16 8.04 -22.17
CA SER A 136 -22.31 7.15 -21.98
C SER A 136 -22.63 6.40 -23.28
N ILE A 137 -22.78 5.08 -23.22
CA ILE A 137 -23.19 4.23 -24.34
C ILE A 137 -24.67 3.85 -24.27
N LYS A 138 -25.43 4.41 -23.35
CA LYS A 138 -26.84 4.04 -23.11
C LYS A 138 -27.70 4.05 -24.36
N LYS A 139 -27.47 4.99 -25.28
CA LYS A 139 -28.23 5.10 -26.53
C LYS A 139 -27.97 3.95 -27.52
N TRP A 140 -26.86 3.22 -27.37
CA TRP A 140 -26.47 2.10 -28.24
C TRP A 140 -26.40 0.76 -27.51
N LYS A 141 -26.86 0.76 -26.25
CA LYS A 141 -26.79 -0.45 -25.40
C LYS A 141 -27.44 -1.66 -26.05
N LYS A 142 -28.56 -1.46 -26.76
CA LYS A 142 -29.29 -2.55 -27.42
C LYS A 142 -28.45 -3.16 -28.53
N GLU A 143 -27.93 -2.34 -29.43
CA GLU A 143 -27.11 -2.79 -30.56
C GLU A 143 -25.85 -3.52 -30.11
N LEU A 144 -25.17 -2.95 -29.10
CA LEU A 144 -23.96 -3.54 -28.56
C LEU A 144 -24.21 -4.84 -27.77
N ALA A 145 -25.36 -4.96 -27.09
CA ALA A 145 -25.74 -6.15 -26.35
C ALA A 145 -26.19 -7.33 -27.26
N GLU A 146 -26.55 -7.05 -28.51
CA GLU A 146 -26.92 -8.03 -29.52
C GLU A 146 -25.72 -8.67 -30.24
N LEU A 147 -24.51 -8.11 -30.05
CA LEU A 147 -23.28 -8.66 -30.64
C LEU A 147 -22.95 -10.03 -30.01
N ALA A 148 -22.51 -10.96 -30.85
CA ALA A 148 -22.22 -12.33 -30.42
C ALA A 148 -21.09 -12.37 -29.37
N GLU A 149 -19.97 -11.69 -29.68
CA GLU A 149 -18.83 -11.56 -28.78
C GLU A 149 -18.28 -10.12 -28.82
N LEU A 150 -18.43 -9.40 -27.71
CA LEU A 150 -17.88 -8.05 -27.52
C LEU A 150 -16.77 -8.09 -26.47
N TYR A 151 -15.63 -7.55 -26.84
CA TYR A 151 -14.48 -7.43 -25.95
C TYR A 151 -14.15 -5.96 -25.74
N ILE A 152 -13.77 -5.60 -24.49
CA ILE A 152 -13.38 -4.25 -24.11
C ILE A 152 -11.88 -4.27 -23.82
N CYS A 153 -11.12 -3.50 -24.59
CA CYS A 153 -9.68 -3.36 -24.45
C CYS A 153 -9.31 -1.88 -24.36
N TYR A 154 -9.14 -1.37 -23.15
CA TYR A 154 -8.74 0.00 -22.84
C TYR A 154 -7.28 0.03 -22.41
N ASP A 155 -6.74 1.23 -22.19
CA ASP A 155 -5.36 1.43 -21.77
C ASP A 155 -5.03 0.63 -20.50
N ASN A 156 -3.81 0.10 -20.42
CA ASN A 156 -3.33 -0.66 -19.26
C ASN A 156 -2.88 0.31 -18.14
N ASP A 157 -3.81 1.15 -17.68
CA ASP A 157 -3.64 2.04 -16.52
C ASP A 157 -4.94 2.09 -15.69
N GLU A 158 -4.88 2.76 -14.54
CA GLU A 158 -6.01 2.86 -13.60
C GLU A 158 -7.26 3.48 -14.25
N SER A 159 -7.08 4.51 -15.08
CA SER A 159 -8.18 5.16 -15.80
C SER A 159 -8.84 4.23 -16.81
N GLY A 160 -8.03 3.50 -17.58
CA GLY A 160 -8.50 2.51 -18.56
C GLY A 160 -9.23 1.35 -17.89
N PHE A 161 -8.71 0.82 -16.78
CA PHE A 161 -9.39 -0.24 -16.01
C PHE A 161 -10.73 0.22 -15.44
N HIS A 162 -10.79 1.43 -14.87
CA HIS A 162 -12.03 1.99 -14.38
C HIS A 162 -13.05 2.21 -15.51
N GLY A 163 -12.59 2.72 -16.65
CA GLY A 163 -13.40 2.89 -17.86
C GLY A 163 -13.94 1.57 -18.39
N ALA A 164 -13.10 0.54 -18.48
CA ALA A 164 -13.48 -0.81 -18.91
C ALA A 164 -14.48 -1.45 -17.94
N GLY A 165 -14.29 -1.33 -16.64
CA GLY A 165 -15.21 -1.81 -15.61
C GLY A 165 -16.62 -1.22 -15.79
N LYS A 166 -16.73 0.09 -15.98
CA LYS A 166 -18.04 0.74 -16.29
C LYS A 166 -18.69 0.20 -17.54
N ARG A 167 -17.90 -0.14 -18.58
CA ARG A 167 -18.46 -0.75 -19.80
C ARG A 167 -18.99 -2.14 -19.54
N LEU A 168 -18.30 -2.95 -18.72
CA LEU A 168 -18.79 -4.28 -18.33
C LEU A 168 -20.08 -4.19 -17.51
N GLU A 169 -20.23 -3.22 -16.61
CA GLU A 169 -21.49 -2.96 -15.89
C GLU A 169 -22.64 -2.61 -16.86
N GLU A 170 -22.35 -1.80 -17.89
CA GLU A 170 -23.34 -1.45 -18.93
C GLU A 170 -23.64 -2.61 -19.89
N LEU A 171 -22.66 -3.48 -20.15
CA LEU A 171 -22.67 -4.60 -21.10
C LEU A 171 -22.21 -5.92 -20.45
N PRO A 172 -23.02 -6.56 -19.61
CA PRO A 172 -22.58 -7.68 -18.78
C PRO A 172 -22.10 -8.93 -19.53
N LYS A 173 -22.44 -9.06 -20.83
CA LYS A 173 -21.95 -10.15 -21.68
C LYS A 173 -20.58 -9.89 -22.30
N ALA A 174 -20.11 -8.64 -22.26
CA ALA A 174 -18.80 -8.29 -22.77
C ALA A 174 -17.68 -8.84 -21.87
N LYS A 175 -16.50 -9.02 -22.44
CA LYS A 175 -15.31 -9.49 -21.71
C LYS A 175 -14.21 -8.44 -21.79
N MET A 176 -13.47 -8.26 -20.71
CA MET A 176 -12.33 -7.38 -20.65
C MET A 176 -11.05 -8.07 -21.10
N ILE A 177 -10.35 -7.47 -22.05
CA ILE A 177 -8.98 -7.82 -22.41
C ILE A 177 -8.04 -6.94 -21.59
N ARG A 178 -7.06 -7.56 -20.93
CA ARG A 178 -5.91 -6.86 -20.34
C ARG A 178 -4.71 -6.97 -21.27
N LEU A 179 -4.14 -5.82 -21.63
CA LEU A 179 -2.84 -5.79 -22.30
C LEU A 179 -1.75 -6.21 -21.29
N PRO A 180 -0.69 -6.90 -21.74
CA PRO A 180 0.44 -7.20 -20.86
C PRO A 180 1.14 -5.92 -20.39
N ASP A 181 1.88 -6.01 -19.28
CA ASP A 181 2.74 -4.92 -18.84
C ASP A 181 3.84 -4.68 -19.89
N MET A 182 3.95 -3.44 -20.33
CA MET A 182 4.86 -3.04 -21.39
C MET A 182 5.94 -2.09 -20.86
N PRO A 183 7.17 -2.14 -21.38
CA PRO A 183 8.27 -1.30 -20.92
C PRO A 183 8.03 0.19 -21.27
N ASP A 184 8.80 1.07 -20.63
CA ASP A 184 8.89 2.51 -20.92
C ASP A 184 7.55 3.28 -20.82
N GLY A 185 6.66 2.85 -19.94
CA GLY A 185 5.37 3.50 -19.71
C GLY A 185 4.37 3.35 -20.85
N LYS A 186 4.62 2.42 -21.78
CA LYS A 186 3.69 2.04 -22.86
C LYS A 186 2.50 1.31 -22.28
N LYS A 187 1.30 1.58 -22.81
CA LYS A 187 0.06 1.10 -22.19
C LYS A 187 -1.12 0.89 -23.13
N ASP A 188 -1.08 1.42 -24.35
CA ASP A 188 -2.20 1.35 -25.29
C ASP A 188 -2.05 0.23 -26.33
N ILE A 189 -3.10 -0.03 -27.12
CA ILE A 189 -3.11 -1.03 -28.18
C ILE A 189 -2.09 -0.70 -29.27
N THR A 190 -1.94 0.57 -29.58
CA THR A 190 -0.94 1.04 -30.55
C THR A 190 0.47 0.68 -30.07
N ASP A 191 0.77 0.93 -28.79
CA ASP A 191 2.04 0.57 -28.17
C ASP A 191 2.30 -0.95 -28.20
N PHE A 192 1.25 -1.76 -27.98
CA PHE A 192 1.33 -3.22 -28.07
C PHE A 192 1.85 -3.68 -29.45
N PHE A 193 1.29 -3.14 -30.53
CA PHE A 193 1.74 -3.49 -31.87
C PHE A 193 3.10 -2.88 -32.24
N MET A 194 3.42 -1.69 -31.73
CA MET A 194 4.75 -1.07 -31.92
C MET A 194 5.89 -1.88 -31.30
N LEU A 195 5.61 -2.67 -30.27
CA LEU A 195 6.58 -3.61 -29.68
C LEU A 195 6.81 -4.87 -30.53
N GLY A 196 6.20 -4.96 -31.72
CA GLY A 196 6.37 -6.08 -32.64
C GLY A 196 5.40 -7.23 -32.43
N ASN A 197 4.41 -7.08 -31.55
CA ASN A 197 3.38 -8.09 -31.38
C ASN A 197 2.50 -8.22 -32.63
N THR A 198 2.05 -9.44 -32.89
CA THR A 198 1.28 -9.79 -34.09
C THR A 198 -0.23 -9.81 -33.82
N ARG A 199 -1.02 -9.98 -34.90
CA ARG A 199 -2.45 -10.27 -34.79
C ARG A 199 -2.70 -11.51 -33.92
N GLU A 200 -1.93 -12.56 -34.15
CA GLU A 200 -2.03 -13.83 -33.41
C GLU A 200 -1.79 -13.65 -31.92
N ASP A 201 -0.86 -12.77 -31.55
CA ASP A 201 -0.60 -12.46 -30.13
C ASP A 201 -1.78 -11.72 -29.49
N PHE A 202 -2.40 -10.79 -30.20
CA PHE A 202 -3.61 -10.12 -29.72
C PHE A 202 -4.80 -11.10 -29.62
N ILE A 203 -4.97 -12.02 -30.58
CA ILE A 203 -6.04 -13.05 -30.54
C ILE A 203 -5.87 -14.00 -29.34
N LYS A 204 -4.63 -14.25 -28.89
CA LYS A 204 -4.42 -15.02 -27.64
C LYS A 204 -5.00 -14.31 -26.42
N LEU A 205 -4.99 -12.96 -26.39
CA LEU A 205 -5.58 -12.19 -25.29
C LEU A 205 -7.09 -12.33 -25.21
N LEU A 206 -7.79 -12.50 -26.35
CA LEU A 206 -9.23 -12.75 -26.36
C LEU A 206 -9.60 -14.02 -25.58
N LYS A 207 -8.75 -15.05 -25.67
CA LYS A 207 -8.96 -16.33 -24.95
C LYS A 207 -8.79 -16.18 -23.43
N GLN A 208 -8.09 -15.14 -23.00
CA GLN A 208 -7.85 -14.84 -21.59
C GLN A 208 -8.77 -13.73 -21.06
N ALA A 209 -9.61 -13.18 -21.93
CA ALA A 209 -10.54 -12.11 -21.55
C ALA A 209 -11.60 -12.61 -20.58
N LYS A 210 -11.95 -11.79 -19.60
CA LYS A 210 -12.79 -12.12 -18.45
C LYS A 210 -14.07 -11.28 -18.45
N THR A 211 -15.18 -11.89 -18.04
CA THR A 211 -16.42 -11.17 -17.72
C THR A 211 -16.26 -10.35 -16.44
N LEU A 212 -17.24 -9.47 -16.15
CA LEU A 212 -17.24 -8.70 -14.90
C LEU A 212 -17.24 -9.63 -13.68
N GLU A 213 -18.08 -10.67 -13.69
CA GLU A 213 -18.15 -11.64 -12.59
C GLU A 213 -16.83 -12.38 -12.37
N GLU A 214 -16.14 -12.75 -13.45
CA GLU A 214 -14.81 -13.39 -13.36
C GLU A 214 -13.74 -12.45 -12.83
N VAL A 215 -13.78 -11.17 -13.20
CA VAL A 215 -12.86 -10.14 -12.67
C VAL A 215 -13.11 -9.90 -11.19
N GLU A 216 -14.38 -9.73 -10.79
CA GLU A 216 -14.77 -9.55 -9.38
C GLU A 216 -14.41 -10.77 -8.54
N LEU A 217 -14.65 -11.99 -9.07
CA LEU A 217 -14.29 -13.24 -8.39
C LEU A 217 -12.77 -13.35 -8.21
N GLU A 218 -11.98 -12.99 -9.21
CA GLU A 218 -10.52 -13.01 -9.11
C GLU A 218 -10.00 -12.01 -8.06
N GLU A 219 -10.61 -10.83 -7.97
CA GLU A 219 -10.29 -9.87 -6.92
C GLU A 219 -10.66 -10.39 -5.53
N GLN A 220 -11.81 -11.08 -5.40
CA GLN A 220 -12.21 -11.72 -4.14
C GLN A 220 -11.33 -12.92 -3.78
N LEU A 221 -10.82 -13.65 -4.77
CA LEU A 221 -9.93 -14.79 -4.59
C LEU A 221 -8.47 -14.38 -4.37
N ARG A 222 -8.14 -13.08 -4.47
CA ARG A 222 -6.84 -12.60 -3.99
C ARG A 222 -6.69 -13.02 -2.55
N THR A 223 -5.83 -14.00 -2.32
CA THR A 223 -5.59 -14.53 -0.99
C THR A 223 -4.94 -13.47 -0.11
N TYR A 224 -5.12 -13.60 1.19
CA TYR A 224 -4.47 -12.76 2.20
C TYR A 224 -2.94 -12.65 2.00
N GLU A 225 -2.35 -13.63 1.33
CA GLU A 225 -0.92 -13.72 1.00
C GLU A 225 -0.47 -12.73 -0.08
N ASP A 226 -1.39 -12.24 -0.92
CA ASP A 226 -1.08 -11.25 -1.96
C ASP A 226 -0.81 -9.84 -1.40
N TYR A 227 -1.18 -9.59 -0.14
CA TYR A 227 -1.02 -8.30 0.49
C TYR A 227 0.23 -8.24 1.37
N VAL A 228 0.94 -7.11 1.29
CA VAL A 228 2.02 -6.80 2.22
C VAL A 228 1.41 -6.14 3.45
N PHE A 229 1.28 -6.92 4.52
CA PHE A 229 0.78 -6.42 5.79
C PHE A 229 1.82 -5.59 6.51
N PHE A 230 1.37 -4.50 7.09
CA PHE A 230 2.18 -3.57 7.84
C PHE A 230 1.62 -3.39 9.27
N ASN A 231 2.44 -3.65 10.27
CA ASN A 231 2.12 -3.26 11.65
C ASN A 231 2.59 -1.82 11.85
N PRO A 232 1.67 -0.88 12.05
CA PRO A 232 2.04 0.53 12.08
C PRO A 232 2.90 0.91 13.28
N SER A 233 2.97 0.11 14.35
CA SER A 233 3.86 0.43 15.47
C SER A 233 5.33 0.27 15.12
N GLN A 234 5.69 -0.89 14.58
CA GLN A 234 7.03 -1.25 14.15
C GLN A 234 6.95 -2.36 13.12
N ASP A 235 7.67 -2.24 12.02
CA ASP A 235 7.84 -3.36 11.10
C ASP A 235 9.15 -3.31 10.33
N PHE A 236 9.59 -4.47 9.82
CA PHE A 236 10.77 -4.63 8.97
C PHE A 236 10.39 -5.46 7.75
N ILE A 237 9.99 -4.77 6.68
CA ILE A 237 9.45 -5.37 5.45
C ILE A 237 10.49 -5.27 4.34
N LYS A 238 10.90 -6.42 3.79
CA LYS A 238 11.97 -6.49 2.78
C LYS A 238 13.24 -5.78 3.30
N ASP A 239 13.62 -4.68 2.67
CA ASP A 239 14.84 -3.93 2.94
C ASP A 239 14.57 -2.65 3.74
N LYS A 240 13.35 -2.45 4.25
CA LYS A 240 12.97 -1.25 4.97
C LYS A 240 12.49 -1.53 6.38
N GLY A 241 12.96 -0.69 7.31
CA GLY A 241 12.46 -0.61 8.67
C GLY A 241 11.50 0.58 8.82
N TYR A 242 10.50 0.40 9.68
CA TYR A 242 9.44 1.37 9.92
C TYR A 242 9.15 1.49 11.41
N PHE A 243 9.05 2.73 11.91
CA PHE A 243 8.53 3.04 13.23
C PHE A 243 7.47 4.12 13.14
N THR A 244 6.34 3.91 13.77
CA THR A 244 5.26 4.89 13.79
C THR A 244 5.21 5.63 15.12
N ILE A 245 5.18 6.94 15.03
CA ILE A 245 5.13 7.84 16.16
C ILE A 245 3.79 8.60 16.14
N PRO A 246 2.97 8.49 17.19
CA PRO A 246 1.77 9.28 17.31
C PRO A 246 2.12 10.75 17.60
N ILE A 247 1.47 11.68 16.91
CA ILE A 247 1.61 13.11 17.13
C ILE A 247 0.24 13.72 17.37
N LEU A 248 0.15 14.56 18.38
CA LEU A 248 -1.03 15.35 18.66
C LEU A 248 -0.90 16.73 18.01
N LEU A 249 -1.84 17.06 17.14
CA LEU A 249 -1.91 18.37 16.49
C LEU A 249 -3.17 19.11 16.95
N PRO A 250 -3.10 20.43 17.12
CA PRO A 250 -4.29 21.23 17.32
C PRO A 250 -5.25 21.04 16.14
N SER A 251 -6.54 20.90 16.40
CA SER A 251 -7.52 20.93 15.32
C SER A 251 -7.52 22.31 14.67
N LYS A 252 -7.59 22.33 13.33
CA LYS A 252 -7.68 23.58 12.57
C LYS A 252 -9.11 24.08 12.41
N ASP A 253 -10.11 23.22 12.69
CA ASP A 253 -11.51 23.58 12.62
C ASP A 253 -12.01 23.99 14.03
N PRO A 254 -12.43 25.28 14.20
CA PRO A 254 -12.99 25.73 15.48
C PRO A 254 -14.29 25.04 15.88
N LYS A 255 -14.93 24.32 14.97
CA LYS A 255 -16.17 23.55 15.21
C LYS A 255 -15.91 22.11 15.63
N ASP A 256 -14.66 21.65 15.57
CA ASP A 256 -14.31 20.31 16.04
C ASP A 256 -14.59 20.20 17.55
N LYS A 257 -15.35 19.18 17.92
CA LYS A 257 -15.62 18.86 19.32
C LYS A 257 -14.36 18.48 20.10
N GLU A 258 -13.33 18.02 19.40
CA GLU A 258 -12.04 17.69 19.98
C GLU A 258 -11.00 18.74 19.55
N PRO A 259 -10.41 19.48 20.51
CA PRO A 259 -9.45 20.54 20.21
C PRO A 259 -8.11 20.01 19.67
N VAL A 260 -7.90 18.69 19.72
CA VAL A 260 -6.66 18.03 19.31
C VAL A 260 -6.98 16.82 18.45
N ARG A 261 -6.36 16.74 17.27
CA ARG A 261 -6.39 15.53 16.43
C ARG A 261 -5.08 14.76 16.55
N GLN A 262 -5.17 13.46 16.55
CA GLN A 262 -4.00 12.59 16.48
C GLN A 262 -3.71 12.21 15.03
N ILE A 263 -2.44 12.31 14.66
CA ILE A 263 -1.90 11.74 13.41
C ILE A 263 -0.77 10.78 13.74
N PHE A 264 -0.42 9.95 12.78
CA PHE A 264 0.71 9.04 12.91
C PHE A 264 1.76 9.36 11.85
N LEU A 265 3.00 9.55 12.28
CA LEU A 265 4.15 9.70 11.38
C LEU A 265 4.91 8.39 11.34
N VAL A 266 5.07 7.83 10.14
CA VAL A 266 5.86 6.63 9.91
C VAL A 266 7.25 7.05 9.48
N VAL A 267 8.24 6.83 10.34
CA VAL A 267 9.65 7.10 10.07
C VAL A 267 10.28 5.84 9.49
N THR A 268 10.98 5.98 8.38
CA THR A 268 11.53 4.85 7.62
C THR A 268 13.05 4.81 7.66
N SER A 269 13.65 3.64 7.44
CA SER A 269 15.11 3.45 7.41
C SER A 269 15.80 4.24 6.28
N ASP A 270 15.10 4.56 5.19
CA ASP A 270 15.57 5.45 4.13
C ASP A 270 15.34 6.94 4.45
N ARG A 271 15.16 7.26 5.75
CA ARG A 271 15.10 8.63 6.30
C ARG A 271 13.92 9.47 5.81
N LYS A 272 12.83 8.83 5.39
CA LYS A 272 11.59 9.49 4.99
C LYS A 272 10.58 9.47 6.13
N ILE A 273 9.68 10.45 6.08
CA ILE A 273 8.51 10.51 6.95
C ILE A 273 7.28 10.34 6.07
N LEU A 274 6.49 9.30 6.37
CA LEU A 274 5.23 9.04 5.69
C LEU A 274 4.08 9.41 6.63
N ASN A 275 3.08 10.11 6.11
CA ASN A 275 1.91 10.48 6.90
C ASN A 275 0.86 9.37 6.85
N LEU A 276 0.43 8.90 8.02
CA LEU A 276 -0.59 7.88 8.16
C LEU A 276 -1.84 8.51 8.80
N GLU A 277 -2.72 9.07 7.99
CA GLU A 277 -4.00 9.63 8.43
C GLU A 277 -5.12 8.60 8.37
N ASN A 278 -5.20 7.82 7.28
CA ASN A 278 -6.13 6.72 7.15
C ASN A 278 -5.50 5.52 6.43
N LYS A 279 -6.09 4.34 6.61
CA LYS A 279 -5.56 3.07 6.11
C LYS A 279 -5.59 2.98 4.59
N ARG A 280 -6.66 3.49 3.96
CA ARG A 280 -6.88 3.37 2.52
C ARG A 280 -5.86 4.19 1.74
N ASP A 281 -5.74 5.48 2.05
CA ASP A 281 -4.77 6.37 1.39
C ASP A 281 -3.33 5.89 1.59
N PHE A 282 -3.03 5.31 2.76
CA PHE A 282 -1.71 4.77 3.04
C PHE A 282 -1.41 3.55 2.17
N TYR A 283 -2.39 2.66 2.01
CA TYR A 283 -2.28 1.51 1.13
C TYR A 283 -2.13 1.91 -0.34
N GLU A 284 -2.97 2.82 -0.83
CA GLU A 284 -2.93 3.31 -2.22
C GLU A 284 -1.57 3.96 -2.57
N LYS A 285 -0.95 4.67 -1.61
CA LYS A 285 0.35 5.35 -1.82
C LYS A 285 1.57 4.46 -1.64
N HIS A 286 1.50 3.46 -0.77
CA HIS A 286 2.68 2.73 -0.30
C HIS A 286 2.58 1.21 -0.49
N GLY A 287 1.43 0.69 -0.88
CA GLY A 287 1.19 -0.76 -1.05
C GLY A 287 1.24 -1.55 0.26
N LEU A 288 1.10 -0.87 1.42
CA LEU A 288 1.20 -1.46 2.75
C LEU A 288 -0.18 -1.52 3.41
N LEU A 289 -0.72 -2.71 3.60
CA LEU A 289 -2.05 -2.92 4.17
C LEU A 289 -2.00 -2.92 5.71
N ILE A 290 -2.72 -2.00 6.34
CA ILE A 290 -2.79 -1.87 7.79
C ILE A 290 -4.02 -2.61 8.32
N LYS A 291 -3.80 -3.66 9.10
CA LYS A 291 -4.87 -4.42 9.77
C LYS A 291 -5.62 -3.57 10.78
N GLU A 292 -4.89 -2.93 11.70
CA GLU A 292 -5.43 -2.04 12.72
C GLU A 292 -4.55 -0.82 12.96
N MET A 293 -5.18 0.31 13.25
CA MET A 293 -4.45 1.50 13.70
C MET A 293 -4.01 1.31 15.15
N PRO A 294 -2.84 1.86 15.54
CA PRO A 294 -2.44 1.84 16.94
C PRO A 294 -3.48 2.52 17.85
N PRO A 295 -3.64 2.07 19.10
CA PRO A 295 -4.57 2.71 20.02
C PRO A 295 -4.19 4.16 20.29
N ILE A 296 -5.19 5.03 20.28
CA ILE A 296 -5.07 6.50 20.29
C ILE A 296 -4.81 7.08 21.69
N LYS A 297 -5.10 6.34 22.74
CA LYS A 297 -5.15 6.92 24.09
C LYS A 297 -3.78 6.99 24.74
N ASN A 298 -3.37 8.23 25.01
CA ASN A 298 -2.22 8.62 25.84
C ASN A 298 -0.85 8.16 25.32
N PRO A 299 -0.41 8.67 24.16
CA PRO A 299 0.92 8.36 23.66
C PRO A 299 1.95 9.04 24.55
N SER A 300 2.64 8.29 25.39
CA SER A 300 3.93 8.78 25.86
C SER A 300 4.82 8.97 24.64
N ILE A 301 5.14 10.20 24.27
CA ILE A 301 6.04 10.49 23.14
C ILE A 301 7.40 9.91 23.48
N ARG A 302 7.72 8.78 22.86
CA ARG A 302 8.98 8.08 23.13
C ARG A 302 10.11 8.50 22.21
N TRP A 303 9.79 9.13 21.10
CA TRP A 303 10.72 9.70 20.13
C TRP A 303 10.18 11.05 19.67
N ASP A 304 10.83 12.14 20.05
CA ASP A 304 10.33 13.48 19.80
C ASP A 304 10.65 13.99 18.39
N HIS A 305 9.94 15.02 17.98
CA HIS A 305 10.06 15.63 16.66
C HIS A 305 11.48 16.14 16.35
N LYS A 306 12.20 16.74 17.32
CA LYS A 306 13.58 17.23 17.10
C LYS A 306 14.51 16.07 16.77
N GLN A 307 14.37 14.97 17.50
CA GLN A 307 15.16 13.77 17.35
C GLN A 307 14.83 13.04 16.03
N ILE A 308 13.56 13.01 15.62
CA ILE A 308 13.16 12.50 14.30
C ILE A 308 13.80 13.35 13.20
N THR A 309 13.82 14.69 13.37
CA THR A 309 14.49 15.60 12.42
C THR A 309 15.99 15.37 12.38
N GLU A 310 16.66 15.15 13.53
CA GLU A 310 18.08 14.79 13.55
C GLU A 310 18.34 13.51 12.74
N PHE A 311 17.50 12.48 12.94
CA PHE A 311 17.63 11.22 12.22
C PHE A 311 17.44 11.41 10.71
N THR A 312 16.40 12.10 10.29
CA THR A 312 16.12 12.33 8.85
C THR A 312 17.20 13.20 8.19
N ASN A 313 17.86 14.06 8.95
CA ASN A 313 19.00 14.87 8.49
C ASN A 313 20.35 14.13 8.51
N GLY A 314 20.37 12.83 8.76
CA GLY A 314 21.58 12.03 8.59
C GLY A 314 22.25 11.57 9.90
N TYR A 315 21.63 11.77 11.08
CA TYR A 315 22.18 11.24 12.31
C TYR A 315 22.34 9.71 12.27
N ASN A 316 23.54 9.25 12.58
CA ASN A 316 23.89 7.83 12.74
C ASN A 316 24.42 7.61 14.16
N PRO A 317 23.78 6.76 14.97
CA PRO A 317 24.31 6.39 16.27
C PRO A 317 25.51 5.45 16.12
N ASP A 318 26.50 5.58 17.00
CA ASP A 318 27.49 4.52 17.19
C ASP A 318 26.88 3.43 18.10
N PRO A 319 26.73 2.18 17.61
CA PRO A 319 26.16 1.11 18.40
C PRO A 319 26.93 0.80 19.67
N LEU A 320 28.28 0.90 19.62
CA LEU A 320 29.12 0.62 20.77
C LEU A 320 29.00 1.73 21.83
N GLU A 321 28.99 2.98 21.41
CA GLU A 321 28.78 4.12 22.32
C GLU A 321 27.41 4.06 22.99
N THR A 322 26.35 3.76 22.22
CA THR A 322 24.99 3.56 22.75
C THR A 322 24.95 2.43 23.77
N TYR A 323 25.57 1.30 23.46
CA TYR A 323 25.70 0.16 24.38
C TYR A 323 26.42 0.57 25.68
N GLN A 324 27.53 1.29 25.61
CA GLN A 324 28.29 1.71 26.80
C GLN A 324 27.50 2.69 27.68
N LYS A 325 26.73 3.60 27.10
CA LYS A 325 25.80 4.48 27.84
C LYS A 325 24.77 3.68 28.63
N ILE A 326 24.14 2.68 27.98
CA ILE A 326 23.14 1.82 28.63
C ILE A 326 23.80 0.97 29.73
N LYS A 327 24.99 0.45 29.49
CA LYS A 327 25.76 -0.30 30.49
C LYS A 327 26.05 0.54 31.73
N THR A 328 26.48 1.78 31.53
CA THR A 328 26.73 2.73 32.60
C THR A 328 25.48 3.03 33.44
N ILE A 329 24.31 3.10 32.82
CA ILE A 329 23.04 3.26 33.51
C ILE A 329 22.75 2.06 34.42
N TYR A 330 22.89 0.83 33.91
CA TYR A 330 22.70 -0.35 34.76
C TYR A 330 23.71 -0.38 35.91
N GLN A 331 24.98 -0.04 35.69
CA GLN A 331 26.00 0.05 36.72
C GLN A 331 25.68 1.13 37.79
N LYS A 332 25.00 2.21 37.40
CA LYS A 332 24.60 3.27 38.31
C LYS A 332 23.41 2.90 39.20
N TYR A 333 22.40 2.23 38.64
CA TYR A 333 21.11 2.05 39.31
C TYR A 333 20.85 0.61 39.79
N SER A 334 21.53 -0.38 39.26
CA SER A 334 21.31 -1.79 39.60
C SER A 334 22.59 -2.39 40.18
N GLU A 335 22.45 -3.32 41.14
CA GLU A 335 23.56 -4.09 41.67
C GLU A 335 23.33 -5.56 41.35
N PHE A 336 24.01 -6.04 40.31
CA PHE A 336 23.96 -7.45 39.93
C PHE A 336 25.09 -8.21 40.62
N LYS A 337 24.83 -9.47 40.97
CA LYS A 337 25.83 -10.36 41.57
C LYS A 337 26.95 -10.72 40.57
N GLU A 338 26.58 -10.85 39.30
CA GLU A 338 27.47 -11.31 38.24
C GLU A 338 27.68 -10.19 37.23
N GLU A 339 28.94 -9.94 36.88
CA GLU A 339 29.31 -8.89 35.91
C GLU A 339 28.71 -9.12 34.51
N GLY A 340 28.43 -10.36 34.12
CA GLY A 340 27.81 -10.73 32.87
C GLY A 340 26.46 -10.04 32.63
N TRP A 341 25.69 -9.75 33.70
CA TRP A 341 24.41 -9.05 33.56
C TRP A 341 24.55 -7.61 33.10
N TYR A 342 25.66 -6.93 33.43
CA TYR A 342 25.94 -5.59 32.88
C TYR A 342 26.29 -5.61 31.39
N THR A 343 26.58 -6.76 30.82
CA THR A 343 26.78 -6.95 29.38
C THR A 343 25.48 -7.34 28.70
N LEU A 344 24.74 -8.29 29.26
CA LEU A 344 23.54 -8.86 28.64
C LEU A 344 22.36 -7.88 28.66
N MET A 345 22.11 -7.18 29.77
CA MET A 345 20.96 -6.30 29.90
C MET A 345 20.93 -5.15 28.89
N PRO A 346 22.06 -4.45 28.60
CA PRO A 346 22.11 -3.47 27.52
C PRO A 346 21.79 -4.08 26.16
N LEU A 347 22.36 -5.21 25.81
CA LEU A 347 22.11 -5.90 24.54
C LEU A 347 20.66 -6.30 24.40
N TRP A 348 20.07 -6.87 25.46
CA TRP A 348 18.66 -7.20 25.49
C TRP A 348 17.78 -5.96 25.30
N ALA A 349 18.07 -4.86 25.97
CA ALA A 349 17.30 -3.61 25.82
C ALA A 349 17.41 -3.04 24.40
N MET A 350 18.59 -3.05 23.77
CA MET A 350 18.79 -2.66 22.37
C MET A 350 18.02 -3.58 21.41
N GLY A 351 18.10 -4.89 21.64
CA GLY A 351 17.42 -5.90 20.84
C GLY A 351 15.90 -5.74 20.83
N THR A 352 15.29 -5.13 21.86
CA THR A 352 13.84 -4.86 21.86
C THR A 352 13.39 -3.99 20.68
N TYR A 353 14.26 -3.15 20.12
CA TYR A 353 13.97 -2.29 18.97
C TYR A 353 14.02 -3.03 17.62
N ILE A 354 14.61 -4.22 17.59
CA ILE A 354 14.73 -5.05 16.40
C ILE A 354 14.19 -6.47 16.61
N HIS A 355 13.44 -6.71 17.70
CA HIS A 355 12.97 -8.04 18.08
C HIS A 355 12.18 -8.72 16.96
N GLN A 356 11.51 -7.94 16.12
CA GLN A 356 10.77 -8.46 14.98
C GLN A 356 11.65 -9.12 13.88
N ASN A 357 12.97 -9.02 13.97
CA ASN A 357 13.89 -9.73 13.07
C ASN A 357 14.27 -11.13 13.59
N PHE A 358 13.89 -11.48 14.81
CA PHE A 358 14.18 -12.78 15.42
C PHE A 358 12.93 -13.66 15.45
N GLU A 359 13.09 -14.96 15.28
CA GLU A 359 12.01 -15.94 15.39
C GLU A 359 11.52 -16.13 16.83
N ALA A 360 12.41 -15.92 17.80
CA ALA A 360 12.10 -15.97 19.22
C ALA A 360 12.87 -14.87 19.97
N TYR A 361 12.27 -14.32 21.03
CA TYR A 361 12.93 -13.32 21.87
C TYR A 361 12.81 -13.69 23.34
N PRO A 362 13.95 -13.92 24.06
CA PRO A 362 13.93 -14.39 25.43
C PRO A 362 13.35 -13.34 26.37
N TYR A 363 12.54 -13.78 27.31
CA TYR A 363 12.07 -12.92 28.40
C TYR A 363 13.19 -12.64 29.40
N ILE A 364 13.06 -11.54 30.14
CA ILE A 364 13.89 -11.27 31.33
C ILE A 364 13.06 -11.53 32.58
N GLY A 365 13.51 -12.49 33.38
CA GLY A 365 12.95 -12.75 34.70
C GLY A 365 13.84 -12.13 35.79
N ILE A 366 13.30 -11.18 36.57
CA ILE A 366 14.02 -10.54 37.67
C ILE A 366 13.46 -11.08 38.98
N LEU A 367 14.21 -11.98 39.59
CA LEU A 367 13.82 -12.70 40.80
C LEU A 367 14.56 -12.19 42.04
N GLY A 368 13.93 -12.30 43.19
CA GLY A 368 14.58 -11.98 44.47
C GLY A 368 13.57 -11.61 45.58
N LEU A 369 14.03 -11.49 46.81
CA LEU A 369 13.22 -11.10 47.94
C LEU A 369 12.72 -9.66 47.87
N PRO A 370 11.71 -9.26 48.61
CA PRO A 370 11.29 -7.85 48.74
C PRO A 370 12.50 -6.95 49.12
N GLY A 371 12.57 -5.76 48.54
CA GLY A 371 13.64 -4.79 48.83
C GLY A 371 14.98 -5.04 48.14
N THR A 372 15.07 -5.99 47.18
CA THR A 372 16.32 -6.25 46.44
C THR A 372 16.50 -5.42 45.19
N GLY A 373 15.59 -4.48 44.86
CA GLY A 373 15.69 -3.58 43.71
C GLY A 373 15.13 -4.14 42.38
N LYS A 374 14.39 -5.25 42.40
CA LYS A 374 13.78 -5.89 41.22
C LYS A 374 12.94 -4.93 40.38
N SER A 375 11.89 -4.34 40.99
CA SER A 375 10.97 -3.40 40.32
C SER A 375 11.68 -2.16 39.82
N LYS A 376 12.72 -1.69 40.53
CA LYS A 376 13.56 -0.59 40.05
C LYS A 376 14.32 -0.96 38.78
N THR A 377 14.97 -2.12 38.76
CA THR A 377 15.71 -2.61 37.59
C THR A 377 14.76 -2.82 36.40
N ALA A 378 13.57 -3.39 36.62
CA ALA A 378 12.54 -3.54 35.60
C ALA A 378 12.11 -2.18 35.04
N ARG A 379 11.84 -1.18 35.91
CA ARG A 379 11.44 0.17 35.51
C ARG A 379 12.54 0.88 34.71
N ILE A 380 13.80 0.78 35.10
CA ILE A 380 14.93 1.34 34.35
C ILE A 380 15.02 0.71 32.96
N THR A 381 14.86 -0.61 32.88
CA THR A 381 14.84 -1.33 31.59
C THR A 381 13.65 -0.85 30.75
N ALA A 382 12.46 -0.71 31.34
CA ALA A 382 11.27 -0.22 30.66
C ALA A 382 11.43 1.21 30.10
N ARG A 383 12.15 2.10 30.80
CA ARG A 383 12.43 3.46 30.29
C ARG A 383 13.25 3.45 29.00
N MET A 384 14.08 2.45 28.80
CA MET A 384 14.94 2.30 27.62
C MET A 384 14.33 1.38 26.56
N ALA A 385 13.67 0.28 26.93
CA ALA A 385 13.12 -0.71 26.02
C ALA A 385 12.03 -0.16 25.08
N TYR A 386 11.87 -0.79 23.94
CA TYR A 386 10.91 -0.38 22.91
C TYR A 386 9.47 -0.42 23.43
N ASN A 387 8.76 0.70 23.30
CA ASN A 387 7.33 0.86 23.67
C ASN A 387 6.93 0.20 24.97
N ALA A 388 7.79 0.21 25.99
CA ALA A 388 7.51 -0.50 27.24
C ALA A 388 6.19 -0.06 27.89
N LYS A 389 5.39 -1.01 28.33
CA LYS A 389 4.08 -0.83 28.96
C LYS A 389 3.94 -1.77 30.17
N ASP A 390 3.42 -1.21 31.28
CA ASP A 390 3.16 -1.97 32.49
C ASP A 390 1.82 -2.72 32.42
N SER A 391 1.76 -3.88 33.09
CA SER A 391 0.54 -4.71 33.17
C SER A 391 -0.49 -4.17 34.16
N VAL A 392 -0.09 -3.28 35.04
CA VAL A 392 -0.94 -2.81 36.16
C VAL A 392 -2.22 -2.16 35.66
N GLY A 393 -3.38 -2.66 36.12
CA GLY A 393 -4.69 -2.11 35.77
C GLY A 393 -5.14 -2.40 34.31
N THR A 394 -4.45 -3.26 33.58
CA THR A 394 -4.81 -3.60 32.19
C THR A 394 -5.82 -4.77 32.19
N SER A 395 -6.99 -4.58 31.54
CA SER A 395 -7.94 -5.68 31.35
C SER A 395 -7.38 -6.73 30.40
N GLU A 396 -7.85 -7.99 30.51
CA GLU A 396 -7.42 -9.07 29.62
C GLU A 396 -7.58 -8.72 28.14
N ALA A 397 -8.72 -8.14 27.75
CA ALA A 397 -9.00 -7.77 26.38
C ALA A 397 -8.03 -6.68 25.87
N THR A 398 -7.67 -5.73 26.71
CA THR A 398 -6.73 -4.66 26.37
C THR A 398 -5.30 -5.21 26.24
N LEU A 399 -4.94 -6.19 27.07
CA LEU A 399 -3.62 -6.81 27.09
C LEU A 399 -3.21 -7.37 25.72
N PHE A 400 -4.07 -8.19 25.11
CA PHE A 400 -3.77 -8.83 23.82
C PHE A 400 -3.71 -7.81 22.67
N ARG A 401 -4.64 -6.85 22.67
CA ARG A 401 -4.68 -5.77 21.67
C ARG A 401 -3.46 -4.87 21.75
N ASP A 402 -3.04 -4.52 22.95
CA ASP A 402 -1.87 -3.67 23.15
C ASP A 402 -0.58 -4.36 22.71
N VAL A 403 -0.41 -5.65 23.02
CA VAL A 403 0.77 -6.38 22.61
C VAL A 403 0.83 -6.52 21.08
N GLU A 404 -0.28 -6.89 20.42
CA GLU A 404 -0.35 -7.01 18.97
C GLU A 404 -0.13 -5.66 18.26
N SER A 405 -0.87 -4.62 18.66
CA SER A 405 -0.88 -3.34 17.96
C SER A 405 0.36 -2.49 18.23
N LEU A 406 0.93 -2.57 19.44
CA LEU A 406 2.09 -1.77 19.83
C LEU A 406 3.42 -2.52 19.72
N ARG A 407 3.40 -3.85 19.59
CA ARG A 407 4.60 -4.71 19.66
C ARG A 407 5.51 -4.35 20.85
N CYS A 408 4.86 -3.99 21.94
CA CYS A 408 5.49 -3.36 23.10
C CYS A 408 6.32 -4.34 23.93
N THR A 409 7.36 -3.83 24.58
CA THR A 409 8.00 -4.54 25.71
C THR A 409 7.03 -4.54 26.89
N PHE A 410 6.52 -5.71 27.27
CA PHE A 410 5.51 -5.81 28.29
C PHE A 410 6.13 -6.11 29.66
N VAL A 411 5.84 -5.29 30.67
CA VAL A 411 6.39 -5.39 32.01
C VAL A 411 5.34 -5.93 32.96
N ILE A 412 5.63 -7.05 33.58
CA ILE A 412 4.80 -7.72 34.59
C ILE A 412 5.47 -7.55 35.94
N ASP A 413 5.08 -6.54 36.69
CA ASP A 413 5.45 -6.40 38.10
C ASP A 413 4.39 -7.15 38.94
N GLU A 414 4.79 -7.85 39.99
CA GLU A 414 3.94 -8.78 40.74
C GLU A 414 3.60 -10.10 40.02
N GLY A 415 4.56 -10.67 39.32
CA GLY A 415 4.43 -12.00 38.68
C GLY A 415 4.09 -13.15 39.63
N ASP A 416 4.01 -12.91 40.93
CA ASP A 416 3.55 -13.87 41.93
C ASP A 416 2.11 -14.33 41.72
N GLU A 417 1.26 -13.48 41.12
CA GLU A 417 -0.12 -13.81 40.72
C GLU A 417 -0.19 -14.84 39.58
N LEU A 418 0.89 -15.03 38.84
CA LEU A 418 0.99 -16.07 37.80
C LEU A 418 0.80 -17.49 38.35
N LYS A 419 0.98 -17.69 39.66
CA LYS A 419 0.78 -18.99 40.32
C LYS A 419 -0.68 -19.34 40.57
N ASP A 420 -1.61 -18.37 40.53
CA ASP A 420 -3.04 -18.66 40.60
C ASP A 420 -3.62 -18.94 39.20
N PRO A 421 -3.94 -20.20 38.86
CA PRO A 421 -4.40 -20.55 37.52
C PRO A 421 -5.70 -19.85 37.12
N LYS A 422 -6.55 -19.51 38.09
CA LYS A 422 -7.86 -18.89 37.82
C LYS A 422 -7.74 -17.39 37.51
N LYS A 423 -6.79 -16.71 38.14
CA LYS A 423 -6.58 -15.26 37.95
C LYS A 423 -5.64 -14.93 36.81
N SER A 424 -4.80 -15.87 36.38
CA SER A 424 -3.70 -15.62 35.45
C SER A 424 -3.82 -16.32 34.12
N GLN A 425 -4.95 -16.95 33.79
CA GLN A 425 -5.10 -17.77 32.57
C GLN A 425 -4.78 -17.00 31.29
N ALA A 426 -5.26 -15.77 31.15
CA ALA A 426 -5.00 -14.94 29.99
C ALA A 426 -3.53 -14.54 29.89
N LEU A 427 -2.95 -14.10 31.01
CA LEU A 427 -1.54 -13.71 31.06
C LEU A 427 -0.62 -14.90 30.80
N ARG A 428 -0.94 -16.08 31.33
CA ARG A 428 -0.20 -17.34 31.03
C ARG A 428 -0.27 -17.71 29.56
N SER A 429 -1.47 -17.62 28.95
CA SER A 429 -1.64 -17.86 27.51
C SER A 429 -0.79 -16.91 26.68
N LEU A 430 -0.78 -15.61 27.04
CA LEU A 430 0.05 -14.59 26.39
C LEU A 430 1.56 -14.91 26.55
N LEU A 431 2.00 -15.27 27.75
CA LEU A 431 3.40 -15.59 28.01
C LEU A 431 3.84 -16.88 27.30
N ASN A 432 2.96 -17.89 27.26
CA ASN A 432 3.27 -19.13 26.58
C ASN A 432 3.31 -18.99 25.06
N ALA A 433 2.47 -18.16 24.47
CA ALA A 433 2.45 -17.94 23.03
C ALA A 433 3.46 -16.87 22.55
N GLY A 434 3.70 -15.86 23.38
CA GLY A 434 4.40 -14.64 22.95
C GLY A 434 5.94 -14.71 22.93
N TYR A 435 6.52 -15.87 23.09
CA TYR A 435 7.97 -16.10 23.02
C TYR A 435 8.46 -16.19 21.56
N SER A 436 7.67 -16.77 20.67
CA SER A 436 8.02 -17.02 19.27
C SER A 436 6.99 -16.39 18.33
N LYS A 437 7.45 -16.00 17.14
CA LYS A 437 6.59 -15.56 16.05
C LYS A 437 5.64 -16.66 15.57
N GLY A 438 4.54 -16.24 14.92
CA GLY A 438 3.59 -17.15 14.27
C GLY A 438 2.71 -17.93 15.25
N VAL A 439 2.81 -17.68 16.56
CA VAL A 439 1.92 -18.28 17.56
C VAL A 439 0.84 -17.25 17.95
N TYR A 440 -0.42 -17.66 17.79
CA TYR A 440 -1.57 -16.81 18.03
C TYR A 440 -2.39 -17.28 19.22
N VAL A 441 -3.04 -16.34 19.91
CA VAL A 441 -3.97 -16.65 21.01
C VAL A 441 -5.38 -16.27 20.57
N GLY A 442 -6.28 -17.27 20.51
CA GLY A 442 -7.70 -17.05 20.19
C GLY A 442 -8.47 -16.45 21.37
N ARG A 443 -9.29 -15.46 21.10
CA ARG A 443 -10.22 -14.84 22.06
C ARG A 443 -11.57 -14.63 21.43
N GLN A 444 -12.65 -14.77 22.24
CA GLN A 444 -14.00 -14.45 21.82
C GLN A 444 -14.23 -12.93 21.97
N GLU A 445 -14.68 -12.29 20.89
CA GLU A 445 -15.09 -10.89 20.90
C GLU A 445 -16.54 -10.74 20.50
N SER A 446 -17.23 -9.77 21.11
CA SER A 446 -18.61 -9.48 20.79
C SER A 446 -18.72 -8.61 19.53
N THR A 447 -19.69 -8.91 18.69
CA THR A 447 -20.07 -8.04 17.58
C THR A 447 -21.06 -6.96 18.06
N LYS A 448 -21.13 -5.85 17.32
CA LYS A 448 -22.13 -4.79 17.58
C LYS A 448 -23.59 -5.30 17.49
N ALA A 449 -23.81 -6.40 16.79
CA ALA A 449 -25.11 -7.04 16.60
C ALA A 449 -25.45 -8.09 17.69
N GLY A 450 -24.62 -8.24 18.73
CA GLY A 450 -24.86 -9.16 19.85
C GLY A 450 -24.38 -10.60 19.63
N GLY A 451 -23.64 -10.89 18.56
CA GLY A 451 -23.00 -12.18 18.34
C GLY A 451 -21.56 -12.21 18.86
N PHE A 452 -20.92 -13.39 18.78
CA PHE A 452 -19.53 -13.58 19.12
C PHE A 452 -18.75 -14.11 17.90
N TYR A 453 -17.46 -13.70 17.79
CA TYR A 453 -16.52 -14.25 16.82
C TYR A 453 -15.17 -14.50 17.48
N SER A 454 -14.43 -15.47 16.97
CA SER A 454 -13.07 -15.75 17.42
C SER A 454 -12.10 -14.83 16.73
N ARG A 455 -11.34 -14.06 17.51
CA ARG A 455 -10.22 -13.27 17.02
C ARG A 455 -8.91 -13.88 17.51
N TYR A 456 -7.92 -13.95 16.62
CA TYR A 456 -6.59 -14.46 16.90
C TYR A 456 -5.60 -13.31 16.99
N TYR A 457 -4.88 -13.22 18.11
CA TYR A 457 -3.92 -12.16 18.41
C TYR A 457 -2.49 -12.69 18.28
N GLU A 458 -1.65 -11.97 17.55
CA GLU A 458 -0.20 -12.18 17.55
C GLU A 458 0.38 -11.53 18.80
N VAL A 459 0.90 -12.33 19.72
CA VAL A 459 1.36 -11.85 21.03
C VAL A 459 2.88 -11.89 21.21
N TYR A 460 3.60 -12.07 20.11
CA TYR A 460 5.06 -12.05 20.09
C TYR A 460 5.59 -10.67 20.44
N SER A 461 6.31 -10.57 21.56
CA SER A 461 6.95 -9.32 22.01
C SER A 461 7.94 -9.58 23.16
N PRO A 462 8.92 -8.69 23.39
CA PRO A 462 9.80 -8.74 24.57
C PRO A 462 9.01 -8.60 25.87
N LYS A 463 9.37 -9.34 26.91
CA LYS A 463 8.70 -9.27 28.21
C LYS A 463 9.67 -9.25 29.38
N ILE A 464 9.33 -8.49 30.42
CA ILE A 464 10.05 -8.44 31.70
C ILE A 464 9.10 -8.95 32.78
N ILE A 465 9.52 -9.93 33.55
CA ILE A 465 8.74 -10.55 34.62
C ILE A 465 9.46 -10.35 35.94
N VAL A 466 8.84 -9.62 36.84
CA VAL A 466 9.34 -9.46 38.21
C VAL A 466 8.59 -10.41 39.14
N ASN A 467 9.34 -11.25 39.86
CA ASN A 467 8.74 -12.29 40.73
C ASN A 467 9.58 -12.52 41.98
N THR A 468 8.95 -12.97 43.06
CA THR A 468 9.63 -13.34 44.31
C THR A 468 9.80 -14.84 44.47
N LYS A 469 8.95 -15.66 43.85
CA LYS A 469 8.82 -17.10 44.09
C LYS A 469 9.35 -18.00 42.99
N GLY A 470 10.00 -17.43 41.95
CA GLY A 470 10.46 -18.20 40.79
C GLY A 470 9.38 -18.43 39.75
N LEU A 471 9.78 -18.91 38.57
CA LEU A 471 8.91 -19.15 37.42
C LEU A 471 8.65 -20.65 37.28
N GLU A 472 7.52 -21.01 36.67
CA GLU A 472 7.23 -22.41 36.33
C GLU A 472 8.17 -22.91 35.21
N ASP A 473 8.38 -24.23 35.09
CA ASP A 473 9.34 -24.84 34.17
C ASP A 473 9.18 -24.36 32.71
N VAL A 474 7.93 -24.33 32.20
CA VAL A 474 7.64 -23.91 30.83
C VAL A 474 8.01 -22.45 30.61
N LEU A 475 7.69 -21.57 31.54
CA LEU A 475 8.01 -20.14 31.44
C LEU A 475 9.50 -19.90 31.75
N GLY A 476 10.07 -20.69 32.68
CA GLY A 476 11.50 -20.67 33.00
C GLY A 476 12.38 -20.96 31.80
N SER A 477 12.02 -21.94 30.97
CA SER A 477 12.78 -22.29 29.75
C SER A 477 12.82 -21.17 28.68
N ARG A 478 11.91 -20.22 28.75
CA ARG A 478 11.80 -19.06 27.83
C ARG A 478 12.38 -17.78 28.41
N THR A 479 12.91 -17.86 29.64
CA THR A 479 13.26 -16.67 30.41
C THR A 479 14.73 -16.73 30.85
N ILE A 480 15.45 -15.65 30.57
CA ILE A 480 16.78 -15.43 31.14
C ILE A 480 16.54 -14.87 32.56
N THR A 481 16.89 -15.67 33.55
CA THR A 481 16.60 -15.36 34.95
C THR A 481 17.76 -14.71 35.67
N ILE A 482 17.52 -13.53 36.22
CA ILE A 482 18.45 -12.72 37.01
C ILE A 482 18.02 -12.77 38.48
N ILE A 483 18.89 -13.22 39.34
CA ILE A 483 18.65 -13.26 40.78
C ILE A 483 19.21 -11.99 41.42
N MET A 484 18.31 -11.14 41.98
CA MET A 484 18.68 -9.92 42.67
C MET A 484 18.82 -10.18 44.18
N LEU A 485 19.95 -9.78 44.72
CA LEU A 485 20.23 -9.79 46.15
C LEU A 485 20.05 -8.37 46.75
N ARG A 486 20.02 -8.28 48.07
CA ARG A 486 20.05 -6.95 48.71
C ARG A 486 21.35 -6.24 48.36
N ALA A 487 21.23 -4.98 47.98
CA ALA A 487 22.36 -4.16 47.62
C ALA A 487 23.32 -4.00 48.81
N MET A 488 24.59 -4.29 48.56
CA MET A 488 25.68 -4.13 49.54
C MET A 488 26.39 -2.79 49.38
N THR A 489 26.21 -2.15 48.23
CA THR A 489 26.80 -0.86 47.87
C THR A 489 25.75 0.23 47.77
N ASN A 490 26.20 1.49 47.64
CA ASN A 490 25.28 2.62 47.42
C ASN A 490 24.64 2.63 46.03
N ARG A 491 25.10 1.84 45.06
CA ARG A 491 24.54 1.75 43.70
C ARG A 491 23.05 1.38 43.73
N GLY A 492 22.69 0.36 44.48
CA GLY A 492 21.30 -0.07 44.63
C GLY A 492 20.40 0.94 45.33
N ARG A 493 20.94 1.98 45.99
CA ARG A 493 20.20 3.00 46.71
C ARG A 493 19.90 4.28 45.92
N VAL A 494 20.55 4.46 44.76
CA VAL A 494 20.30 5.63 43.92
C VAL A 494 18.85 5.62 43.44
N ILE A 495 18.14 6.71 43.68
CA ILE A 495 16.73 6.86 43.26
C ILE A 495 16.70 7.21 41.77
N ASP A 496 15.91 6.47 41.01
CA ASP A 496 15.63 6.78 39.62
C ASP A 496 14.37 7.66 39.51
N THR A 497 14.43 8.71 38.73
CA THR A 497 13.32 9.57 38.40
C THR A 497 13.15 9.66 36.88
N GLU A 498 12.06 10.23 36.42
CA GLU A 498 11.86 10.48 34.99
C GLU A 498 12.88 11.46 34.41
N THR A 499 13.50 12.28 35.24
CA THR A 499 14.47 13.30 34.86
C THR A 499 15.91 12.95 35.26
N SER A 500 16.15 11.79 35.89
CA SER A 500 17.48 11.42 36.39
C SER A 500 18.50 11.15 35.28
N GLU A 501 18.03 10.79 34.09
CA GLU A 501 18.83 10.60 32.89
C GLU A 501 18.15 11.23 31.67
N ASN A 502 18.88 11.42 30.61
CA ASN A 502 18.29 11.85 29.34
C ASN A 502 17.68 10.64 28.59
N TRP A 503 16.61 10.08 29.13
CA TRP A 503 15.93 8.89 28.58
C TRP A 503 15.49 9.08 27.14
N THR A 504 15.09 10.29 26.77
CA THR A 504 14.70 10.62 25.39
C THR A 504 15.87 10.50 24.44
N ARG A 505 17.04 10.95 24.81
CA ARG A 505 18.25 10.83 23.98
C ARG A 505 18.66 9.38 23.79
N ILE A 506 18.62 8.58 24.86
CA ILE A 506 18.93 7.14 24.79
C ILE A 506 17.97 6.44 23.83
N ARG A 507 16.67 6.71 23.96
CA ARG A 507 15.67 6.13 23.04
C ARG A 507 15.88 6.60 21.60
N HIS A 508 16.25 7.85 21.37
CA HIS A 508 16.60 8.36 20.05
C HIS A 508 17.74 7.55 19.41
N GLU A 509 18.80 7.32 20.17
CA GLU A 509 19.93 6.50 19.70
C GLU A 509 19.46 5.09 19.36
N MET A 510 18.56 4.50 20.14
CA MET A 510 18.04 3.15 19.92
C MET A 510 17.08 3.05 18.72
N TYR A 511 16.18 4.03 18.50
CA TYR A 511 15.37 4.10 17.29
C TYR A 511 16.24 4.26 16.04
N SER A 512 17.20 5.16 16.11
CA SER A 512 18.14 5.41 15.01
C SER A 512 19.01 4.18 14.74
N PHE A 513 19.53 3.52 15.79
CA PHE A 513 20.24 2.25 15.68
C PHE A 513 19.41 1.19 14.95
N ALA A 514 18.16 1.01 15.37
CA ALA A 514 17.30 0.01 14.74
C ALA A 514 17.08 0.29 13.25
N LEU A 515 16.80 1.54 12.86
CA LEU A 515 16.58 1.91 11.46
C LEU A 515 17.86 1.84 10.61
N CYS A 516 19.03 2.12 11.19
CA CYS A 516 20.31 2.08 10.46
C CYS A 516 20.86 0.65 10.30
N TYR A 517 20.64 -0.22 11.29
CA TYR A 517 21.40 -1.47 11.42
C TYR A 517 20.52 -2.75 11.44
N PHE A 518 19.20 -2.67 11.30
CA PHE A 518 18.33 -3.85 11.38
C PHE A 518 18.66 -4.96 10.36
N GLN A 519 19.26 -4.61 9.22
CA GLN A 519 19.64 -5.59 8.20
C GLN A 519 20.76 -6.52 8.67
N ILE A 520 21.64 -6.05 9.55
CA ILE A 520 22.76 -6.84 10.06
C ILE A 520 22.24 -8.05 10.86
N SER A 521 21.12 -7.89 11.57
CA SER A 521 20.51 -9.00 12.32
C SER A 521 19.93 -10.11 11.43
N LYS A 522 19.70 -9.86 10.12
CA LYS A 522 19.24 -10.87 9.15
C LYS A 522 20.37 -11.74 8.60
N ILE A 523 21.62 -11.33 8.73
CA ILE A 523 22.78 -12.03 8.16
C ILE A 523 23.29 -13.13 9.09
N SER A 524 22.93 -13.10 10.37
CA SER A 524 23.51 -13.94 11.43
C SER A 524 22.61 -15.11 11.86
N ILE A 525 21.55 -15.45 11.14
CA ILE A 525 20.62 -16.55 11.49
C ILE A 525 20.66 -17.65 10.42
#